data_7aeacd8b962a1923af5fa26ae6130eca
#
_entry.id   7aeacd8b962a1923af5fa26ae6130eca
#
_cell.length_a   1.000
_cell.length_b   1.000
_cell.length_c   1.000
_cell.angle_alpha   90.00
_cell.angle_beta   90.00
_cell.angle_gamma   90.00
#
_symmetry.space_group_name_H-M   'P 1'
#
loop_
_entity.id
_entity.type
_entity.pdbx_description
1 polymer ?
#
loop_
_entity_poly.entity_id
_entity_poly.type
_entity_poly.pdbx_seq_one_letter_code
_entity_poly.pdbx_strand_id
1 'polypeptide(L)'
;AGTGPDLLMHSPAMNLPLAALRHLAPGHELEQMEAFQMAFYAQGRDVMAAGEQAAIAAAWLPAGTPADALTTAMADPAIRSAARHDAAEAEEVMGEFLLYPTLYLEHDGQRTLLARGYSDYAGVRAKLDDALRGVRESPVAQGAACGLDGKCCF
;
A
#
# COMPACT_ATOMS: atom_id res chain seq x y z
N ALA A 1 13.15 -29.57 -22.90
CA ALA A 1 13.28 -28.46 -21.94
C ALA A 1 12.63 -27.25 -22.60
N GLY A 2 11.36 -26.99 -22.32
CA GLY A 2 10.65 -25.79 -22.76
C GLY A 2 11.08 -24.64 -21.86
N THR A 3 11.72 -23.64 -22.44
CA THR A 3 11.84 -22.32 -21.84
C THR A 3 10.42 -21.76 -21.80
N GLY A 4 9.81 -21.75 -20.61
CA GLY A 4 8.58 -20.98 -20.39
C GLY A 4 8.83 -19.51 -20.76
N PRO A 5 7.81 -18.71 -21.05
CA PRO A 5 7.98 -17.29 -21.29
C PRO A 5 8.78 -16.68 -20.14
N ASP A 6 9.77 -15.86 -20.45
CA ASP A 6 10.51 -15.09 -19.44
C ASP A 6 9.49 -14.22 -18.70
N LEU A 7 9.06 -14.67 -17.52
CA LEU A 7 8.16 -13.93 -16.63
C LEU A 7 8.96 -12.79 -16.01
N LEU A 8 9.02 -11.67 -16.70
CA LEU A 8 9.60 -10.44 -16.19
C LEU A 8 8.52 -9.65 -15.46
N MET A 9 8.55 -9.72 -14.12
CA MET A 9 7.73 -8.82 -13.30
C MET A 9 8.38 -7.44 -13.30
N HIS A 10 7.62 -6.45 -13.76
CA HIS A 10 8.03 -5.06 -13.77
C HIS A 10 7.27 -4.32 -12.66
N SER A 11 7.93 -4.00 -11.55
CA SER A 11 7.28 -3.42 -10.37
C SER A 11 6.39 -2.19 -10.66
N PRO A 12 6.81 -1.20 -11.48
CA PRO A 12 5.93 -0.10 -11.86
C PRO A 12 4.64 -0.51 -12.56
N ALA A 13 4.65 -1.64 -13.30
CA ALA A 13 3.45 -2.11 -13.97
C ALA A 13 2.42 -2.74 -13.01
N MET A 14 2.84 -3.14 -11.80
CA MET A 14 1.94 -3.63 -10.77
C MET A 14 1.25 -2.51 -9.99
N ASN A 15 1.78 -1.30 -9.99
CA ASN A 15 1.17 -0.17 -9.28
C ASN A 15 -0.22 0.17 -9.83
N LEU A 16 -0.41 0.08 -11.15
CA LEU A 16 -1.68 0.44 -11.79
C LEU A 16 -2.83 -0.52 -11.45
N PRO A 17 -2.69 -1.87 -11.59
CA PRO A 17 -3.75 -2.78 -11.18
C PRO A 17 -4.04 -2.74 -9.68
N LEU A 18 -3.04 -2.51 -8.82
CA LEU A 18 -3.25 -2.35 -7.38
C LEU A 18 -3.98 -1.02 -7.07
N ALA A 19 -3.63 0.09 -7.71
CA ALA A 19 -4.36 1.35 -7.57
C ALA A 19 -5.82 1.24 -8.05
N ALA A 20 -6.06 0.54 -9.16
CA ALA A 20 -7.41 0.29 -9.66
C ALA A 20 -8.20 -0.60 -8.68
N LEU A 21 -7.59 -1.65 -8.15
CA LEU A 21 -8.24 -2.55 -7.20
C LEU A 21 -8.55 -1.85 -5.87
N ARG A 22 -7.63 -1.04 -5.35
CA ARG A 22 -7.87 -0.18 -4.18
C ARG A 22 -9.07 0.77 -4.40
N HIS A 23 -9.21 1.33 -5.60
CA HIS A 23 -10.36 2.17 -5.95
C HIS A 23 -11.68 1.38 -5.96
N LEU A 24 -11.69 0.18 -6.52
CA LEU A 24 -12.88 -0.67 -6.66
C LEU A 24 -13.29 -1.38 -5.37
N ALA A 25 -12.31 -1.75 -4.53
CA ALA A 25 -12.49 -2.50 -3.29
C ALA A 25 -11.51 -2.04 -2.22
N PRO A 26 -11.73 -0.84 -1.63
CA PRO A 26 -10.83 -0.27 -0.62
C PRO A 26 -10.84 -1.05 0.69
N GLY A 27 -9.77 -0.88 1.49
CA GLY A 27 -9.66 -1.44 2.84
C GLY A 27 -9.05 -2.85 2.91
N HIS A 28 -8.54 -3.36 1.79
CA HIS A 28 -7.91 -4.68 1.69
C HIS A 28 -6.58 -4.63 0.92
N GLU A 29 -5.89 -3.50 0.96
CA GLU A 29 -4.74 -3.22 0.10
C GLU A 29 -3.59 -4.21 0.32
N LEU A 30 -3.33 -4.60 1.57
CA LEU A 30 -2.26 -5.54 1.89
C LEU A 30 -2.58 -6.96 1.42
N GLU A 31 -3.80 -7.42 1.64
CA GLU A 31 -4.26 -8.74 1.20
C GLU A 31 -4.36 -8.82 -0.33
N GLN A 32 -4.76 -7.73 -0.99
CA GLN A 32 -4.75 -7.61 -2.44
C GLN A 32 -3.33 -7.74 -2.99
N MET A 33 -2.37 -7.02 -2.40
CA MET A 33 -0.97 -7.12 -2.77
C MET A 33 -0.42 -8.54 -2.53
N GLU A 34 -0.73 -9.15 -1.39
CA GLU A 34 -0.34 -10.52 -1.07
C GLU A 34 -0.88 -11.51 -2.12
N ALA A 35 -2.14 -11.35 -2.56
CA ALA A 35 -2.72 -12.21 -3.58
C ALA A 35 -1.94 -12.17 -4.91
N PHE A 36 -1.52 -10.98 -5.35
CA PHE A 36 -0.65 -10.84 -6.52
C PHE A 36 0.73 -11.45 -6.31
N GLN A 37 1.34 -11.25 -5.14
CA GLN A 37 2.64 -11.84 -4.80
C GLN A 37 2.57 -13.37 -4.76
N MET A 38 1.55 -13.94 -4.13
CA MET A 38 1.34 -15.38 -4.09
C MET A 38 1.10 -15.98 -5.48
N ALA A 39 0.32 -15.31 -6.33
CA ALA A 39 0.11 -15.74 -7.70
C ALA A 39 1.44 -15.79 -8.48
N PHE A 40 2.28 -14.78 -8.34
CA PHE A 40 3.57 -14.71 -9.03
C PHE A 40 4.61 -15.65 -8.42
N TYR A 41 4.95 -15.48 -7.14
CA TYR A 41 6.10 -16.17 -6.53
C TYR A 41 5.83 -17.62 -6.17
N ALA A 42 4.61 -17.96 -5.72
CA ALA A 42 4.28 -19.31 -5.29
C ALA A 42 3.60 -20.15 -6.37
N GLN A 43 2.82 -19.52 -7.27
CA GLN A 43 2.04 -20.23 -8.27
C GLN A 43 2.61 -20.10 -9.69
N GLY A 44 3.61 -19.26 -9.92
CA GLY A 44 4.24 -19.06 -11.22
C GLY A 44 3.30 -18.48 -12.28
N ARG A 45 2.25 -17.73 -11.86
CA ARG A 45 1.28 -17.13 -12.78
C ARG A 45 1.84 -15.83 -13.37
N ASP A 46 1.46 -15.54 -14.60
CA ASP A 46 1.82 -14.30 -15.27
C ASP A 46 0.92 -13.15 -14.83
N VAL A 47 1.25 -12.55 -13.69
CA VAL A 47 0.49 -11.40 -13.13
C VAL A 47 0.54 -10.13 -13.99
N MET A 48 1.33 -10.14 -15.07
CA MET A 48 1.35 -9.06 -16.06
C MET A 48 0.24 -9.21 -17.10
N ALA A 49 -0.30 -10.42 -17.26
CA ALA A 49 -1.39 -10.67 -18.18
C ALA A 49 -2.71 -10.12 -17.63
N ALA A 50 -3.43 -9.35 -18.44
CA ALA A 50 -4.69 -8.71 -18.03
C ALA A 50 -5.75 -9.72 -17.51
N GLY A 51 -5.81 -10.92 -18.10
CA GLY A 51 -6.71 -11.98 -17.66
C GLY A 51 -6.37 -12.52 -16.25
N GLU A 52 -5.08 -12.62 -15.93
CA GLU A 52 -4.62 -13.02 -14.60
C GLU A 52 -4.91 -11.94 -13.55
N GLN A 53 -4.66 -10.67 -13.91
CA GLN A 53 -4.99 -9.53 -13.04
C GLN A 53 -6.48 -9.50 -12.73
N ALA A 54 -7.34 -9.66 -13.74
CA ALA A 54 -8.79 -9.71 -13.56
C ALA A 54 -9.22 -10.90 -12.69
N ALA A 55 -8.63 -12.08 -12.89
CA ALA A 55 -8.94 -13.28 -12.11
C ALA A 55 -8.54 -13.12 -10.63
N ILE A 56 -7.40 -12.49 -10.34
CA ILE A 56 -6.98 -12.19 -8.96
C ILE A 56 -7.92 -11.16 -8.34
N ALA A 57 -8.23 -10.08 -9.07
CA ALA A 57 -9.09 -9.00 -8.60
C ALA A 57 -10.52 -9.47 -8.30
N ALA A 58 -11.04 -10.45 -9.03
CA ALA A 58 -12.41 -10.95 -8.87
C ALA A 58 -12.75 -11.44 -7.46
N ALA A 59 -11.73 -11.88 -6.69
CA ALA A 59 -11.93 -12.31 -5.31
C ALA A 59 -12.30 -11.14 -4.35
N TRP A 60 -12.03 -9.91 -4.75
CA TRP A 60 -12.22 -8.71 -3.93
C TRP A 60 -13.40 -7.86 -4.39
N LEU A 61 -13.86 -8.07 -5.63
CA LEU A 61 -14.90 -7.24 -6.21
C LEU A 61 -16.28 -7.66 -5.73
N PRO A 62 -17.22 -6.71 -5.53
CA PRO A 62 -18.61 -7.04 -5.19
C PRO A 62 -19.26 -7.97 -6.20
N ALA A 63 -20.19 -8.81 -5.72
CA ALA A 63 -20.95 -9.69 -6.60
C ALA A 63 -21.68 -8.89 -7.68
N GLY A 64 -21.59 -9.34 -8.93
CA GLY A 64 -22.18 -8.65 -10.08
C GLY A 64 -21.31 -7.57 -10.70
N THR A 65 -20.10 -7.34 -10.20
CA THR A 65 -19.15 -6.44 -10.85
C THR A 65 -18.82 -6.97 -12.26
N PRO A 66 -18.81 -6.11 -13.30
CA PRO A 66 -18.44 -6.52 -14.65
C PRO A 66 -17.03 -7.12 -14.71
N ALA A 67 -16.84 -8.13 -15.55
CA ALA A 67 -15.54 -8.81 -15.69
C ALA A 67 -14.42 -7.90 -16.17
N ASP A 68 -14.74 -6.81 -16.84
CA ASP A 68 -13.79 -5.80 -17.34
C ASP A 68 -13.63 -4.59 -16.40
N ALA A 69 -14.24 -4.61 -15.22
CA ALA A 69 -14.21 -3.49 -14.28
C ALA A 69 -12.78 -3.07 -13.92
N LEU A 70 -11.88 -4.02 -13.67
CA LEU A 70 -10.48 -3.71 -13.38
C LEU A 70 -9.81 -3.01 -14.56
N THR A 71 -9.98 -3.56 -15.78
CA THR A 71 -9.39 -2.98 -17.00
C THR A 71 -9.96 -1.59 -17.27
N THR A 72 -11.26 -1.39 -17.06
CA THR A 72 -11.92 -0.09 -17.19
C THR A 72 -11.36 0.90 -16.18
N ALA A 73 -11.21 0.50 -14.91
CA ALA A 73 -10.61 1.34 -13.87
C ALA A 73 -9.14 1.70 -14.19
N MET A 74 -8.36 0.75 -14.69
CA MET A 74 -6.97 1.00 -15.13
C MET A 74 -6.88 1.97 -16.33
N ALA A 75 -7.93 2.12 -17.11
CA ALA A 75 -7.98 3.09 -18.19
C ALA A 75 -8.30 4.52 -17.71
N ASP A 76 -8.84 4.67 -16.49
CA ASP A 76 -9.20 5.96 -15.92
C ASP A 76 -7.94 6.84 -15.69
N PRO A 77 -7.92 8.08 -16.23
CA PRO A 77 -6.80 8.99 -16.04
C PRO A 77 -6.51 9.34 -14.57
N ALA A 78 -7.53 9.39 -13.71
CA ALA A 78 -7.38 9.69 -12.29
C ALA A 78 -6.64 8.55 -11.57
N ILE A 79 -7.01 7.29 -11.85
CA ILE A 79 -6.35 6.11 -11.29
C ILE A 79 -4.91 6.00 -11.78
N ARG A 80 -4.67 6.26 -13.07
CA ARG A 80 -3.31 6.33 -13.62
C ARG A 80 -2.47 7.42 -12.97
N SER A 81 -3.08 8.56 -12.66
CA SER A 81 -2.40 9.64 -11.94
C SER A 81 -2.07 9.24 -10.51
N ALA A 82 -3.01 8.58 -9.80
CA ALA A 82 -2.79 8.08 -8.45
C ALA A 82 -1.65 7.06 -8.41
N ALA A 83 -1.63 6.08 -9.33
CA ALA A 83 -0.55 5.09 -9.41
C ALA A 83 0.83 5.71 -9.66
N ARG A 84 0.91 6.77 -10.47
CA ARG A 84 2.16 7.52 -10.67
C ARG A 84 2.56 8.33 -9.44
N HIS A 85 1.58 8.91 -8.75
CA HIS A 85 1.82 9.65 -7.51
C HIS A 85 2.37 8.73 -6.42
N ASP A 86 1.76 7.55 -6.22
CA ASP A 86 2.24 6.56 -5.26
C ASP A 86 3.71 6.15 -5.54
N ALA A 87 4.06 5.97 -6.82
CA ALA A 87 5.44 5.64 -7.20
C ALA A 87 6.41 6.80 -6.91
N ALA A 88 6.03 8.03 -7.24
CA ALA A 88 6.85 9.22 -7.00
C ALA A 88 7.02 9.49 -5.49
N GLU A 89 5.97 9.29 -4.70
CA GLU A 89 6.03 9.40 -3.25
C GLU A 89 6.98 8.35 -2.66
N ALA A 90 6.93 7.11 -3.15
CA ALA A 90 7.85 6.07 -2.71
C ALA A 90 9.32 6.43 -3.01
N GLU A 91 9.61 7.01 -4.17
CA GLU A 91 10.95 7.50 -4.54
C GLU A 91 11.38 8.65 -3.63
N GLU A 92 10.50 9.62 -3.37
CA GLU A 92 10.78 10.74 -2.48
C GLU A 92 11.10 10.27 -1.05
N VAL A 93 10.30 9.35 -0.52
CA VAL A 93 10.44 8.85 0.87
C VAL A 93 11.65 7.95 1.04
N MET A 94 11.96 7.11 0.05
CA MET A 94 13.06 6.16 0.14
C MET A 94 14.41 6.71 -0.35
N GLY A 95 14.42 7.79 -1.13
CA GLY A 95 15.62 8.41 -1.68
C GLY A 95 16.30 7.56 -2.77
N GLU A 96 17.61 7.69 -2.92
CA GLU A 96 18.38 7.04 -3.99
C GLU A 96 18.31 5.49 -3.98
N PHE A 97 18.03 4.89 -2.83
CA PHE A 97 17.98 3.44 -2.66
C PHE A 97 16.55 2.98 -2.40
N LEU A 98 15.85 2.61 -3.46
CA LEU A 98 14.56 1.93 -3.36
C LEU A 98 14.76 0.53 -2.80
N LEU A 99 14.49 0.34 -1.51
CA LEU A 99 14.59 -0.95 -0.86
C LEU A 99 13.22 -1.40 -0.35
N TYR A 100 12.73 -2.51 -0.87
CA TYR A 100 11.44 -3.09 -0.49
C TYR A 100 11.61 -4.37 0.34
N PRO A 101 10.68 -4.64 1.27
CA PRO A 101 9.67 -3.73 1.77
C PRO A 101 10.27 -2.62 2.65
N THR A 102 9.67 -1.44 2.64
CA THR A 102 9.98 -0.36 3.60
C THR A 102 8.69 0.05 4.30
N LEU A 103 8.72 0.12 5.61
CA LEU A 103 7.56 0.39 6.46
C LEU A 103 7.81 1.65 7.30
N TYR A 104 6.90 2.60 7.22
CA TYR A 104 6.87 3.82 8.02
C TYR A 104 5.60 3.90 8.85
N LEU A 105 5.71 4.51 10.04
CA LEU A 105 4.58 5.07 10.76
C LEU A 105 4.48 6.55 10.39
N GLU A 106 3.33 6.97 9.89
CA GLU A 106 3.04 8.39 9.66
C GLU A 106 2.06 8.91 10.71
N HIS A 107 2.41 10.00 11.35
CA HIS A 107 1.56 10.69 12.33
C HIS A 107 1.88 12.18 12.33
N ASP A 108 0.85 13.02 12.21
CA ASP A 108 0.96 14.48 12.17
C ASP A 108 2.01 14.99 11.16
N GLY A 109 2.07 14.38 9.97
CA GLY A 109 3.01 14.73 8.91
C GLY A 109 4.46 14.32 9.18
N GLN A 110 4.72 13.60 10.28
CA GLN A 110 6.03 13.03 10.57
C GLN A 110 6.05 11.54 10.23
N ARG A 111 7.14 11.10 9.62
CA ARG A 111 7.36 9.70 9.26
C ARG A 111 8.48 9.09 10.09
N THR A 112 8.17 8.00 10.79
CA THR A 112 9.14 7.21 11.56
C THR A 112 9.40 5.90 10.85
N LEU A 113 10.66 5.62 10.49
CA LEU A 113 11.06 4.37 9.83
C LEU A 113 10.98 3.19 10.80
N LEU A 114 10.12 2.22 10.51
CA LEU A 114 9.96 1.01 11.29
C LEU A 114 10.81 -0.15 10.75
N ALA A 115 10.85 -0.32 9.43
CA ALA A 115 11.60 -1.38 8.78
C ALA A 115 12.09 -0.95 7.39
N ARG A 116 13.25 -1.48 6.97
CA ARG A 116 13.78 -1.32 5.62
C ARG A 116 14.46 -2.61 5.17
N GLY A 117 13.92 -3.23 4.12
CA GLY A 117 14.30 -4.58 3.71
C GLY A 117 13.80 -5.64 4.70
N TYR A 118 14.47 -6.77 4.73
CA TYR A 118 14.12 -7.86 5.65
C TYR A 118 14.21 -7.39 7.10
N SER A 119 13.15 -7.62 7.86
CA SER A 119 13.09 -7.33 9.29
C SER A 119 12.21 -8.39 9.96
N ASP A 120 12.60 -8.85 11.14
CA ASP A 120 11.76 -9.77 11.91
C ASP A 120 10.60 -9.03 12.58
N TYR A 121 9.52 -9.78 12.83
CA TYR A 121 8.30 -9.22 13.42
C TYR A 121 8.54 -8.58 14.79
N ALA A 122 9.38 -9.18 15.64
CA ALA A 122 9.62 -8.66 16.99
C ALA A 122 10.32 -7.31 16.94
N GLY A 123 11.31 -7.15 16.05
CA GLY A 123 12.01 -5.89 15.85
C GLY A 123 11.11 -4.79 15.29
N VAL A 124 10.26 -5.11 14.31
CA VAL A 124 9.27 -4.15 13.75
C VAL A 124 8.27 -3.71 14.83
N ARG A 125 7.74 -4.69 15.59
CA ARG A 125 6.79 -4.40 16.65
C ARG A 125 7.38 -3.53 17.75
N ALA A 126 8.62 -3.81 18.18
CA ALA A 126 9.28 -2.99 19.21
C ALA A 126 9.42 -1.53 18.76
N LYS A 127 9.85 -1.29 17.50
CA LYS A 127 9.95 0.06 16.94
C LYS A 127 8.59 0.74 16.83
N LEU A 128 7.54 0.00 16.45
CA LEU A 128 6.18 0.54 16.40
C LEU A 128 5.69 0.94 17.80
N ASP A 129 5.89 0.08 18.81
CA ASP A 129 5.50 0.36 20.19
C ASP A 129 6.25 1.56 20.74
N ASP A 130 7.54 1.73 20.42
CA ASP A 130 8.35 2.91 20.80
C ASP A 130 7.84 4.18 20.12
N ALA A 131 7.59 4.14 18.81
CA ALA A 131 7.07 5.28 18.07
C ALA A 131 5.69 5.71 18.58
N LEU A 132 4.80 4.78 18.89
CA LEU A 132 3.49 5.06 19.45
C LEU A 132 3.53 5.62 20.86
N ARG A 133 4.55 5.26 21.68
CA ARG A 133 4.78 5.90 22.98
C ARG A 133 5.16 7.36 22.79
N GLY A 134 6.10 7.66 21.89
CA GLY A 134 6.49 9.03 21.57
C GLY A 134 5.32 9.90 21.10
N VAL A 135 4.40 9.34 20.31
CA VAL A 135 3.16 10.00 19.88
C VAL A 135 2.26 10.34 21.08
N ARG A 136 2.05 9.40 22.01
CA ARG A 136 1.19 9.60 23.19
C ARG A 136 1.76 10.58 24.19
N GLU A 137 3.09 10.73 24.24
CA GLU A 137 3.79 11.65 25.16
C GLU A 137 3.98 13.04 24.56
N SER A 138 3.65 13.25 23.28
CA SER A 138 3.74 14.56 22.63
C SER A 138 2.74 15.54 23.22
N PRO A 139 3.15 16.79 23.52
CA PRO A 139 2.29 17.79 24.16
C PRO A 139 1.00 18.12 23.41
N VAL A 140 0.98 17.90 22.09
CA VAL A 140 -0.21 18.09 21.24
C VAL A 140 -1.33 17.09 21.56
N ALA A 141 -0.99 15.88 22.03
CA ALA A 141 -1.97 14.89 22.46
C ALA A 141 -2.63 15.27 23.81
N GLN A 142 -2.06 16.21 24.55
CA GLN A 142 -2.64 16.77 25.78
C GLN A 142 -3.46 18.04 25.50
N GLY A 143 -3.68 18.36 24.22
CA GLY A 143 -4.40 19.51 23.75
C GLY A 143 -5.87 19.49 24.15
N ALA A 144 -6.20 20.45 25.01
CA ALA A 144 -7.51 21.05 25.16
C ALA A 144 -8.66 20.12 25.55
N ALA A 145 -8.61 19.57 26.74
CA ALA A 145 -9.84 19.50 27.52
C ALA A 145 -10.30 20.96 27.77
N CYS A 146 -11.11 21.51 26.87
CA CYS A 146 -11.88 22.69 27.19
C CYS A 146 -12.71 22.34 28.42
N GLY A 147 -12.36 22.91 29.56
CA GLY A 147 -13.17 22.79 30.77
C GLY A 147 -14.57 23.29 30.46
N LEU A 148 -15.58 22.65 31.04
CA LEU A 148 -17.00 22.99 30.90
C LEU A 148 -17.34 24.39 31.45
N ASP A 149 -16.35 25.19 31.86
CA ASP A 149 -16.47 26.55 32.43
C ASP A 149 -16.31 27.69 31.42
N GLY A 150 -16.14 27.38 30.11
CA GLY A 150 -16.24 28.37 29.01
C GLY A 150 -15.12 29.41 28.95
N LYS A 151 -13.99 29.23 29.65
CA LYS A 151 -12.86 30.16 29.60
C LYS A 151 -11.77 29.58 28.69
N CYS A 152 -11.80 29.97 27.41
CA CYS A 152 -10.66 29.82 26.51
C CYS A 152 -9.64 30.93 26.82
N CYS A 153 -8.43 30.58 27.28
CA CYS A 153 -7.31 31.50 27.29
C CYS A 153 -6.79 31.68 25.87
N PHE A 154 -6.80 32.93 25.37
CA PHE A 154 -6.10 33.39 24.18
C PHE A 154 -4.60 33.48 24.44
#